data_7801894eb9bf377bc16b226cbe8654d1
#
_entry.id   7801894eb9bf377bc16b226cbe8654d1
#
_cell.length_a   1.000
_cell.length_b   1.000
_cell.length_c   1.000
_cell.angle_alpha   90.00
_cell.angle_beta   90.00
_cell.angle_gamma   90.00
#
_symmetry.space_group_name_H-M   'P 1'
#
loop_
_entity.id
_entity.type
_entity.pdbx_description
1 polymer ?
#
loop_
_entity_poly.entity_id
_entity_poly.type
_entity_poly.pdbx_seq_one_letter_code
_entity_poly.pdbx_strand_id
1 'polypeptide(L)'
;MNVVAIFAHDHDISLFCAGTLLKYREAGHNVFIALTTGSVSTSAEVLNVPVRFLGFKEGQLHDGMAERAAVLTTMRWAEADIILTNCLHDPDSDHAHTAKLVADSMLIVSGKLHPADLPPVQKTPHVFYSDSLAGLTEERSYALSYGTIGTQTYYLTPGVHSNEKFAPEAYVDVSAYIEQKLQLVQDDPALYNTCITQARMLGVQMGCMYAECFTGHRVTGHIADYRKLP
;
A
#
# COMPACT_ATOMS: atom_id res chain seq x y z
N MET A 1 16.28 9.13 -3.02
CA MET A 1 15.83 7.94 -2.29
C MET A 1 15.21 6.97 -3.27
N ASN A 2 15.24 5.68 -2.94
CA ASN A 2 14.52 4.64 -3.66
C ASN A 2 13.25 4.29 -2.87
N VAL A 3 12.10 4.49 -3.49
CA VAL A 3 10.78 4.25 -2.92
C VAL A 3 10.17 3.06 -3.63
N VAL A 4 9.80 2.01 -2.91
CA VAL A 4 9.13 0.85 -3.49
C VAL A 4 7.75 0.67 -2.87
N ALA A 5 6.73 0.56 -3.70
CA ALA A 5 5.39 0.14 -3.32
C ALA A 5 5.29 -1.37 -3.47
N ILE A 6 5.21 -2.10 -2.36
CA ILE A 6 5.05 -3.57 -2.33
C ILE A 6 3.62 -3.86 -1.90
N PHE A 7 2.77 -4.25 -2.83
CA PHE A 7 1.35 -4.46 -2.61
C PHE A 7 0.88 -5.83 -3.12
N ALA A 8 -0.28 -6.26 -2.67
CA ALA A 8 -0.85 -7.52 -3.13
C ALA A 8 -1.29 -7.42 -4.58
N HIS A 9 -2.11 -6.43 -4.91
CA HIS A 9 -2.76 -6.27 -6.20
C HIS A 9 -2.44 -4.91 -6.84
N ASP A 10 -2.60 -4.80 -8.15
CA ASP A 10 -2.32 -3.55 -8.87
C ASP A 10 -3.27 -2.41 -8.47
N HIS A 11 -4.54 -2.73 -8.20
CA HIS A 11 -5.51 -1.72 -7.79
C HIS A 11 -5.23 -1.10 -6.40
N ASP A 12 -4.45 -1.77 -5.55
CA ASP A 12 -4.02 -1.23 -4.26
C ASP A 12 -3.16 0.03 -4.45
N ILE A 13 -2.33 0.03 -5.50
CA ILE A 13 -1.50 1.18 -5.84
C ILE A 13 -2.39 2.41 -6.07
N SER A 14 -3.42 2.24 -6.91
CA SER A 14 -4.35 3.32 -7.22
C SER A 14 -5.17 3.75 -6.01
N LEU A 15 -5.59 2.82 -5.16
CA LEU A 15 -6.39 3.12 -3.98
C LEU A 15 -5.58 3.84 -2.90
N PHE A 16 -4.37 3.37 -2.62
CA PHE A 16 -3.70 3.72 -1.36
C PHE A 16 -2.48 4.62 -1.50
N CYS A 17 -1.76 4.62 -2.63
CA CYS A 17 -0.46 5.32 -2.67
C CYS A 17 -0.06 5.98 -3.99
N ALA A 18 -0.87 5.91 -5.04
CA ALA A 18 -0.48 6.44 -6.36
C ALA A 18 -0.12 7.93 -6.34
N GLY A 19 -0.88 8.74 -5.61
CA GLY A 19 -0.60 10.17 -5.47
C GLY A 19 0.71 10.42 -4.74
N THR A 20 0.99 9.66 -3.69
CA THR A 20 2.26 9.69 -2.94
C THR A 20 3.44 9.29 -3.83
N LEU A 21 3.29 8.24 -4.65
CA LEU A 21 4.33 7.81 -5.60
C LEU A 21 4.60 8.87 -6.66
N LEU A 22 3.57 9.54 -7.18
CA LEU A 22 3.72 10.66 -8.12
C LEU A 22 4.49 11.81 -7.49
N LYS A 23 4.18 12.14 -6.25
CA LYS A 23 4.84 13.20 -5.50
C LYS A 23 6.33 12.91 -5.25
N TYR A 24 6.67 11.67 -4.89
CA TYR A 24 8.07 11.24 -4.79
C TYR A 24 8.81 11.37 -6.13
N ARG A 25 8.16 10.95 -7.22
CA ARG A 25 8.74 11.01 -8.56
C ARG A 25 9.00 12.45 -9.00
N GLU A 26 8.06 13.36 -8.76
CA GLU A 26 8.23 14.79 -9.05
C GLU A 26 9.37 15.40 -8.22
N ALA A 27 9.56 14.94 -6.99
CA ALA A 27 10.69 15.34 -6.14
C ALA A 27 12.05 14.72 -6.57
N GLY A 28 12.09 13.98 -7.70
CA GLY A 28 13.32 13.40 -8.26
C GLY A 28 13.77 12.10 -7.58
N HIS A 29 12.87 11.39 -6.91
CA HIS A 29 13.17 10.09 -6.31
C HIS A 29 12.89 8.94 -7.28
N ASN A 30 13.61 7.83 -7.15
CA ASN A 30 13.35 6.62 -7.90
C ASN A 30 12.15 5.91 -7.29
N VAL A 31 11.17 5.56 -8.12
CA VAL A 31 9.94 4.87 -7.70
C VAL A 31 9.87 3.51 -8.38
N PHE A 32 9.49 2.49 -7.61
CA PHE A 32 9.35 1.10 -8.06
C PHE A 32 8.02 0.56 -7.56
N ILE A 33 7.45 -0.38 -8.32
CA ILE A 33 6.28 -1.16 -7.91
C ILE A 33 6.67 -2.63 -7.82
N ALA A 34 6.12 -3.32 -6.83
CA ALA A 34 6.19 -4.76 -6.74
C ALA A 34 4.83 -5.31 -6.32
N LEU A 35 4.37 -6.34 -7.03
CA LEU A 35 3.10 -7.00 -6.76
C LEU A 35 3.36 -8.43 -6.34
N THR A 36 2.82 -8.81 -5.18
CA THR A 36 2.98 -10.19 -4.68
C THR A 36 2.13 -11.15 -5.49
N THR A 37 0.96 -10.73 -5.96
CA THR A 37 0.08 -11.51 -6.84
C THR A 37 -0.07 -10.84 -8.21
N GLY A 38 -0.66 -11.55 -9.16
CA GLY A 38 -0.88 -11.01 -10.50
C GLY A 38 0.36 -11.01 -11.40
N SER A 39 0.17 -10.57 -12.63
CA SER A 39 1.21 -10.57 -13.68
C SER A 39 1.12 -9.36 -14.63
N VAL A 40 0.22 -8.42 -14.35
CA VAL A 40 0.00 -7.20 -15.13
C VAL A 40 -0.11 -6.03 -14.17
N SER A 41 0.40 -4.87 -14.54
CA SER A 41 0.28 -3.65 -13.75
C SER A 41 0.01 -2.46 -14.65
N THR A 42 -1.26 -2.03 -14.69
CA THR A 42 -1.68 -0.77 -15.29
C THR A 42 -1.04 0.41 -14.56
N SER A 43 -0.91 0.28 -13.24
CA SER A 43 -0.28 1.32 -12.40
C SER A 43 1.18 1.57 -12.80
N ALA A 44 1.96 0.51 -13.02
CA ALA A 44 3.35 0.66 -13.44
C ALA A 44 3.49 1.27 -14.84
N GLU A 45 2.60 0.91 -15.76
CA GLU A 45 2.57 1.46 -17.12
C GLU A 45 2.24 2.96 -17.10
N VAL A 46 1.13 3.35 -16.46
CA VAL A 46 0.69 4.76 -16.39
C VAL A 46 1.69 5.63 -15.61
N LEU A 47 2.20 5.11 -14.50
CA LEU A 47 3.21 5.83 -13.72
C LEU A 47 4.60 5.79 -14.41
N ASN A 48 4.80 4.98 -15.44
CA ASN A 48 6.07 4.75 -16.11
C ASN A 48 7.21 4.46 -15.13
N VAL A 49 7.05 3.41 -14.34
CA VAL A 49 8.00 2.98 -13.32
C VAL A 49 8.31 1.48 -13.46
N PRO A 50 9.51 1.03 -13.05
CA PRO A 50 9.84 -0.39 -13.02
C PRO A 50 8.88 -1.16 -12.13
N VAL A 51 8.47 -2.35 -12.60
CA VAL A 51 7.61 -3.27 -11.86
C VAL A 51 8.27 -4.64 -11.71
N ARG A 52 8.05 -5.27 -10.55
CA ARG A 52 8.43 -6.64 -10.27
C ARG A 52 7.19 -7.45 -9.85
N PHE A 53 6.93 -8.55 -10.53
CA PHE A 53 5.90 -9.51 -10.15
C PHE A 53 6.54 -10.65 -9.36
N LEU A 54 6.00 -10.94 -8.18
CA LEU A 54 6.50 -12.06 -7.37
C LEU A 54 5.87 -13.40 -7.79
N GLY A 55 4.73 -13.34 -8.49
CA GLY A 55 4.15 -14.49 -9.18
C GLY A 55 3.35 -15.44 -8.28
N PHE A 56 2.96 -15.02 -7.08
CA PHE A 56 2.07 -15.81 -6.24
C PHE A 56 0.64 -15.71 -6.73
N LYS A 57 -0.16 -16.72 -6.41
CA LYS A 57 -1.55 -16.78 -6.85
C LYS A 57 -2.44 -16.02 -5.88
N GLU A 58 -3.29 -15.15 -6.42
CA GLU A 58 -4.29 -14.41 -5.69
C GLU A 58 -5.20 -15.33 -4.86
N GLY A 59 -5.50 -14.93 -3.63
CA GLY A 59 -6.25 -15.70 -2.64
C GLY A 59 -5.47 -16.89 -2.03
N GLN A 60 -4.17 -17.05 -2.37
CA GLN A 60 -3.35 -18.16 -1.88
C GLN A 60 -1.99 -17.71 -1.32
N LEU A 61 -1.79 -16.40 -1.19
CA LEU A 61 -0.58 -15.88 -0.55
C LEU A 61 -0.54 -16.30 0.92
N HIS A 62 0.61 -16.73 1.39
CA HIS A 62 0.80 -17.13 2.77
C HIS A 62 2.19 -16.72 3.29
N ASP A 63 2.39 -16.84 4.59
CA ASP A 63 3.63 -16.47 5.27
C ASP A 63 4.67 -17.61 5.19
N GLY A 64 5.06 -17.98 3.98
CA GLY A 64 6.01 -19.04 3.70
C GLY A 64 7.45 -18.55 3.51
N MET A 65 8.39 -19.50 3.44
CA MET A 65 9.80 -19.18 3.22
C MET A 65 10.07 -18.68 1.80
N ALA A 66 9.35 -19.19 0.80
CA ALA A 66 9.48 -18.77 -0.59
C ALA A 66 8.98 -17.33 -0.77
N GLU A 67 7.83 -17.02 -0.19
CA GLU A 67 7.21 -15.70 -0.21
C GLU A 67 8.10 -14.66 0.47
N ARG A 68 8.63 -15.01 1.64
CA ARG A 68 9.56 -14.15 2.39
C ARG A 68 10.85 -13.89 1.60
N ALA A 69 11.42 -14.92 0.96
CA ALA A 69 12.60 -14.78 0.13
C ALA A 69 12.34 -13.88 -1.08
N ALA A 70 11.17 -13.98 -1.71
CA ALA A 70 10.78 -13.14 -2.83
C ALA A 70 10.61 -11.67 -2.44
N VAL A 71 9.93 -11.39 -1.31
CA VAL A 71 9.78 -10.03 -0.77
C VAL A 71 11.14 -9.46 -0.38
N LEU A 72 11.97 -10.22 0.32
CA LEU A 72 13.33 -9.81 0.70
C LEU A 72 14.19 -9.47 -0.51
N THR A 73 14.14 -10.31 -1.55
CA THR A 73 14.85 -10.08 -2.82
C THR A 73 14.34 -8.81 -3.49
N THR A 74 13.03 -8.54 -3.41
CA THR A 74 12.41 -7.32 -3.97
C THR A 74 12.88 -6.06 -3.26
N MET A 75 12.94 -6.07 -1.93
CA MET A 75 13.48 -4.95 -1.14
C MET A 75 14.94 -4.65 -1.51
N ARG A 76 15.73 -5.69 -1.73
CA ARG A 76 17.13 -5.59 -2.14
C ARG A 76 17.29 -5.16 -3.59
N TRP A 77 16.43 -5.64 -4.49
CA TRP A 77 16.40 -5.23 -5.89
C TRP A 77 16.16 -3.74 -6.05
N ALA A 78 15.24 -3.17 -5.28
CA ALA A 78 14.94 -1.75 -5.30
C ALA A 78 15.97 -0.93 -4.49
N GLU A 79 16.89 -1.56 -3.75
CA GLU A 79 17.75 -0.89 -2.76
C GLU A 79 16.93 0.07 -1.89
N ALA A 80 15.81 -0.42 -1.36
CA ALA A 80 14.73 0.38 -0.80
C ALA A 80 15.21 1.26 0.37
N ASP A 81 14.93 2.56 0.27
CA ASP A 81 15.00 3.51 1.41
C ASP A 81 13.65 3.61 2.09
N ILE A 82 12.56 3.52 1.30
CA ILE A 82 11.17 3.62 1.76
C ILE A 82 10.36 2.51 1.12
N ILE A 83 9.51 1.90 1.93
CA ILE A 83 8.54 0.90 1.49
C ILE A 83 7.14 1.39 1.86
N LEU A 84 6.25 1.44 0.87
CA LEU A 84 4.81 1.57 1.07
C LEU A 84 4.20 0.19 0.85
N THR A 85 3.28 -0.23 1.72
CA THR A 85 2.69 -1.58 1.65
C THR A 85 1.27 -1.60 2.20
N ASN A 86 0.57 -2.73 2.03
CA ASN A 86 -0.77 -2.94 2.56
C ASN A 86 -0.85 -2.81 4.09
N CYS A 87 -2.06 -2.73 4.62
CA CYS A 87 -2.33 -2.74 6.05
C CYS A 87 -2.03 -4.13 6.67
N LEU A 88 -1.41 -4.15 7.87
CA LEU A 88 -1.12 -5.41 8.59
C LEU A 88 -2.39 -6.15 9.02
N HIS A 89 -3.47 -5.43 9.27
CA HIS A 89 -4.74 -5.95 9.79
C HIS A 89 -5.85 -5.77 8.75
N ASP A 90 -5.56 -6.12 7.51
CA ASP A 90 -6.52 -6.05 6.41
C ASP A 90 -7.42 -7.31 6.42
N PRO A 91 -8.73 -7.19 6.14
CA PRO A 91 -9.61 -8.34 5.95
C PRO A 91 -9.26 -9.18 4.71
N ASP A 92 -8.62 -8.59 3.72
CA ASP A 92 -8.05 -9.31 2.59
C ASP A 92 -6.77 -10.03 3.03
N SER A 93 -6.77 -11.36 2.89
CA SER A 93 -5.67 -12.20 3.33
C SER A 93 -4.38 -11.92 2.56
N ASP A 94 -4.45 -11.59 1.28
CA ASP A 94 -3.27 -11.30 0.46
C ASP A 94 -2.64 -9.97 0.89
N HIS A 95 -3.47 -8.97 1.25
CA HIS A 95 -3.00 -7.71 1.84
C HIS A 95 -2.27 -7.95 3.17
N ALA A 96 -2.94 -8.65 4.09
CA ALA A 96 -2.38 -8.93 5.42
C ALA A 96 -1.06 -9.72 5.32
N HIS A 97 -1.00 -10.74 4.46
CA HIS A 97 0.22 -11.51 4.23
C HIS A 97 1.32 -10.67 3.57
N THR A 98 0.99 -9.84 2.57
CA THR A 98 1.97 -8.94 1.94
C THR A 98 2.60 -8.01 2.99
N ALA A 99 1.79 -7.34 3.78
CA ALA A 99 2.25 -6.46 4.84
C ALA A 99 3.10 -7.19 5.90
N LYS A 100 2.67 -8.39 6.30
CA LYS A 100 3.41 -9.23 7.25
C LYS A 100 4.76 -9.68 6.68
N LEU A 101 4.82 -10.13 5.43
CA LEU A 101 6.06 -10.53 4.77
C LEU A 101 7.04 -9.35 4.69
N VAL A 102 6.56 -8.13 4.42
CA VAL A 102 7.37 -6.91 4.47
C VAL A 102 7.89 -6.68 5.88
N ALA A 103 7.03 -6.70 6.89
CA ALA A 103 7.40 -6.50 8.30
C ALA A 103 8.45 -7.49 8.77
N ASP A 104 8.26 -8.77 8.51
CA ASP A 104 9.18 -9.84 8.91
C ASP A 104 10.54 -9.73 8.18
N SER A 105 10.54 -9.20 6.96
CA SER A 105 11.77 -9.00 6.18
C SER A 105 12.62 -7.83 6.68
N MET A 106 12.04 -6.89 7.43
CA MET A 106 12.74 -5.70 7.95
C MET A 106 13.94 -6.06 8.84
N LEU A 107 13.83 -7.13 9.64
CA LEU A 107 14.89 -7.57 10.55
C LEU A 107 16.09 -8.16 9.81
N ILE A 108 15.91 -8.61 8.58
CA ILE A 108 16.91 -9.40 7.84
C ILE A 108 17.37 -8.74 6.53
N VAL A 109 16.70 -7.69 6.07
CA VAL A 109 16.98 -7.06 4.77
C VAL A 109 18.41 -6.52 4.66
N SER A 110 18.96 -5.98 5.75
CA SER A 110 20.35 -5.53 5.87
C SER A 110 21.31 -6.61 6.35
N GLY A 111 20.81 -7.79 6.73
CA GLY A 111 21.61 -8.90 7.26
C GLY A 111 22.11 -9.83 6.17
N LYS A 112 23.21 -10.56 6.46
CA LYS A 112 23.83 -11.54 5.52
C LYS A 112 23.26 -12.95 5.69
N LEU A 113 22.41 -13.18 6.68
CA LEU A 113 22.05 -14.54 7.16
C LEU A 113 20.89 -15.19 6.40
N HIS A 114 20.29 -14.53 5.42
CA HIS A 114 19.15 -15.10 4.70
C HIS A 114 19.48 -15.33 3.22
N PRO A 115 19.10 -16.49 2.66
CA PRO A 115 19.28 -16.76 1.23
C PRO A 115 18.36 -15.84 0.42
N ALA A 116 18.88 -14.72 -0.01
CA ALA A 116 18.32 -13.91 -1.06
C ALA A 116 19.39 -13.77 -2.14
N ASP A 117 18.98 -13.81 -3.38
CA ASP A 117 19.88 -13.80 -4.55
C ASP A 117 20.65 -12.49 -4.71
N LEU A 118 20.30 -11.45 -3.91
CA LEU A 118 20.87 -10.12 -3.98
C LEU A 118 21.55 -9.72 -2.65
N PRO A 119 22.58 -8.86 -2.72
CA PRO A 119 23.29 -8.42 -1.52
C PRO A 119 22.36 -7.64 -0.57
N PRO A 120 22.66 -7.64 0.74
CA PRO A 120 21.93 -6.86 1.72
C PRO A 120 21.94 -5.36 1.40
N VAL A 121 20.84 -4.67 1.72
CA VAL A 121 20.81 -3.21 1.69
C VAL A 121 21.71 -2.62 2.77
N GLN A 122 22.24 -1.43 2.55
CA GLN A 122 23.14 -0.79 3.51
C GLN A 122 22.43 -0.28 4.76
N LYS A 123 21.16 0.12 4.61
CA LYS A 123 20.30 0.63 5.69
C LYS A 123 18.95 -0.04 5.64
N THR A 124 18.40 -0.31 6.80
CA THR A 124 17.01 -0.79 6.91
C THR A 124 16.05 0.29 6.42
N PRO A 125 15.15 -0.01 5.48
CA PRO A 125 14.21 0.97 4.95
C PRO A 125 13.18 1.44 5.99
N HIS A 126 12.57 2.60 5.74
CA HIS A 126 11.37 3.04 6.47
C HIS A 126 10.14 2.41 5.84
N VAL A 127 9.32 1.72 6.62
CA VAL A 127 8.09 1.09 6.13
C VAL A 127 6.88 1.87 6.62
N PHE A 128 5.96 2.11 5.68
CA PHE A 128 4.68 2.74 5.93
C PHE A 128 3.57 1.83 5.41
N TYR A 129 2.64 1.51 6.27
CA TYR A 129 1.43 0.76 5.97
C TYR A 129 0.34 1.71 5.51
N SER A 130 -0.30 1.39 4.39
CA SER A 130 -1.46 2.14 3.91
C SER A 130 -2.70 1.87 4.75
N ASP A 131 -3.73 2.67 4.54
CA ASP A 131 -5.09 2.35 5.00
C ASP A 131 -5.56 1.05 4.33
N SER A 132 -6.57 0.44 4.91
CA SER A 132 -7.36 -0.60 4.25
C SER A 132 -8.77 -0.08 3.99
N LEU A 133 -9.46 -0.65 3.01
CA LEU A 133 -10.88 -0.35 2.82
C LEU A 133 -11.73 -0.76 4.02
N ALA A 134 -11.21 -1.67 4.86
CA ALA A 134 -11.83 -2.03 6.14
C ALA A 134 -11.71 -0.91 7.19
N GLY A 135 -10.72 -0.04 7.11
CA GLY A 135 -10.64 1.17 7.93
C GLY A 135 -11.78 2.14 7.67
N LEU A 136 -12.43 2.03 6.50
CA LEU A 136 -13.71 2.66 6.24
C LEU A 136 -14.85 1.97 7.01
N THR A 137 -14.66 0.76 7.54
CA THR A 137 -15.76 -0.11 7.90
C THR A 137 -16.22 -0.03 9.35
N GLU A 138 -15.46 0.34 10.35
CA GLU A 138 -15.98 0.24 11.72
C GLU A 138 -16.70 1.48 12.24
N GLU A 139 -16.19 2.65 12.06
CA GLU A 139 -16.89 3.90 12.47
C GLU A 139 -17.26 4.79 11.30
N ARG A 140 -16.56 4.69 10.18
CA ARG A 140 -16.79 5.50 8.98
C ARG A 140 -17.77 4.84 8.01
N SER A 141 -17.90 3.53 8.03
CA SER A 141 -18.78 2.79 7.13
C SER A 141 -20.26 2.89 7.48
N TYR A 142 -20.61 3.30 8.70
CA TYR A 142 -22.01 3.63 8.96
C TYR A 142 -22.55 4.67 7.99
N ALA A 143 -21.73 5.58 7.53
CA ALA A 143 -22.10 6.57 6.52
C ALA A 143 -22.20 6.00 5.10
N LEU A 144 -21.49 4.92 4.79
CA LEU A 144 -21.49 4.28 3.47
C LEU A 144 -22.39 3.05 3.39
N SER A 145 -22.61 2.34 4.51
CA SER A 145 -23.41 1.12 4.54
C SER A 145 -24.92 1.35 4.52
N TYR A 146 -25.40 2.56 4.74
CA TYR A 146 -26.83 2.91 4.69
C TYR A 146 -27.24 3.65 3.41
N GLY A 147 -26.38 3.70 2.41
CA GLY A 147 -26.72 4.27 1.11
C GLY A 147 -27.35 3.22 0.20
N THR A 148 -28.67 3.23 0.05
CA THR A 148 -29.31 2.59 -1.11
C THR A 148 -29.07 3.51 -2.31
N ILE A 149 -28.15 3.14 -3.19
CA ILE A 149 -28.06 3.79 -4.50
C ILE A 149 -28.85 2.90 -5.46
N GLY A 150 -30.07 3.30 -5.76
CA GLY A 150 -31.00 2.52 -6.58
C GLY A 150 -31.48 1.25 -5.88
N THR A 151 -31.45 0.12 -6.58
CA THR A 151 -31.87 -1.20 -6.04
C THR A 151 -30.72 -2.03 -5.47
N GLN A 152 -29.51 -1.51 -5.41
CA GLN A 152 -28.34 -2.20 -4.85
C GLN A 152 -28.11 -1.77 -3.40
N THR A 153 -28.26 -2.73 -2.50
CA THR A 153 -27.85 -2.58 -1.11
C THR A 153 -26.39 -3.04 -1.01
N TYR A 154 -25.51 -2.12 -0.71
CA TYR A 154 -24.11 -2.46 -0.42
C TYR A 154 -24.03 -2.93 1.03
N TYR A 155 -23.83 -4.23 1.20
CA TYR A 155 -23.45 -4.80 2.48
C TYR A 155 -21.93 -4.71 2.58
N LEU A 156 -21.45 -3.69 3.28
CA LEU A 156 -20.15 -3.85 3.90
C LEU A 156 -20.36 -4.87 5.01
N THR A 157 -19.74 -6.01 4.88
CA THR A 157 -19.87 -7.12 5.81
C THR A 157 -19.47 -6.66 7.21
N PRO A 158 -20.41 -6.50 8.15
CA PRO A 158 -20.05 -6.35 9.54
C PRO A 158 -19.57 -7.72 9.99
N GLY A 159 -18.32 -7.88 10.27
CA GLY A 159 -17.87 -9.17 10.75
C GLY A 159 -16.38 -9.41 10.75
N VAL A 160 -15.59 -8.58 10.11
CA VAL A 160 -14.15 -8.63 10.34
C VAL A 160 -13.82 -7.67 11.48
N HIS A 161 -14.02 -8.17 12.69
CA HIS A 161 -13.50 -7.53 13.88
C HIS A 161 -12.00 -7.75 13.95
N SER A 162 -11.20 -6.94 13.26
CA SER A 162 -9.87 -6.71 13.76
C SER A 162 -10.04 -5.85 15.01
N ASN A 163 -9.64 -6.35 16.16
CA ASN A 163 -9.61 -5.57 17.41
C ASN A 163 -8.61 -4.40 17.33
N GLU A 164 -7.92 -4.23 16.22
CA GLU A 164 -6.94 -3.20 15.97
C GLU A 164 -7.42 -2.29 14.84
N LYS A 165 -7.89 -1.11 15.24
CA LYS A 165 -8.31 -0.06 14.31
C LYS A 165 -7.09 0.51 13.61
N PHE A 166 -7.15 0.63 12.28
CA PHE A 166 -6.19 1.46 11.56
C PHE A 166 -6.40 2.92 11.98
N ALA A 167 -5.39 3.49 12.61
CA ALA A 167 -5.36 4.89 12.97
C ALA A 167 -4.28 5.59 12.14
N PRO A 168 -4.65 6.41 11.15
CA PRO A 168 -3.66 7.15 10.38
C PRO A 168 -2.78 8.02 11.28
N GLU A 169 -1.47 7.93 11.08
CA GLU A 169 -0.49 8.73 11.81
C GLU A 169 0.12 9.82 10.94
N ALA A 170 0.04 9.66 9.62
CA ALA A 170 0.50 10.63 8.65
C ALA A 170 -0.46 10.70 7.46
N TYR A 171 -0.59 11.89 6.90
CA TYR A 171 -1.36 12.14 5.69
C TYR A 171 -0.45 12.82 4.67
N VAL A 172 -0.65 12.47 3.40
CA VAL A 172 0.02 13.10 2.27
C VAL A 172 -1.04 13.78 1.41
N ASP A 173 -0.91 15.10 1.23
CA ASP A 173 -1.75 15.86 0.31
C ASP A 173 -1.43 15.45 -1.13
N VAL A 174 -2.42 14.86 -1.80
CA VAL A 174 -2.31 14.40 -3.19
C VAL A 174 -3.26 15.16 -4.12
N SER A 175 -3.74 16.32 -3.70
CA SER A 175 -4.72 17.11 -4.45
C SER A 175 -4.24 17.45 -5.86
N ALA A 176 -2.94 17.73 -6.03
CA ALA A 176 -2.35 18.03 -7.32
C ALA A 176 -2.24 16.81 -8.26
N TYR A 177 -2.39 15.61 -7.74
CA TYR A 177 -2.17 14.34 -8.45
C TYR A 177 -3.45 13.51 -8.62
N ILE A 178 -4.59 14.03 -8.18
CA ILE A 178 -5.83 13.24 -8.16
C ILE A 178 -6.26 12.77 -9.55
N GLU A 179 -6.10 13.59 -10.58
CA GLU A 179 -6.47 13.22 -11.94
C GLU A 179 -5.62 12.07 -12.46
N GLN A 180 -4.30 12.12 -12.25
CA GLN A 180 -3.39 11.04 -12.64
C GLN A 180 -3.65 9.76 -11.84
N LYS A 181 -3.93 9.88 -10.54
CA LYS A 181 -4.32 8.77 -9.69
C LYS A 181 -5.59 8.08 -10.21
N LEU A 182 -6.61 8.85 -10.60
CA LEU A 182 -7.88 8.33 -11.09
C LEU A 182 -7.79 7.73 -12.51
N GLN A 183 -6.80 8.12 -13.31
CA GLN A 183 -6.54 7.47 -14.62
C GLN A 183 -6.21 5.98 -14.47
N LEU A 184 -5.63 5.57 -13.34
CA LEU A 184 -5.28 4.16 -13.06
C LEU A 184 -6.51 3.25 -12.96
N VAL A 185 -7.66 3.81 -12.65
CA VAL A 185 -8.92 3.09 -12.40
C VAL A 185 -10.08 3.61 -13.25
N GLN A 186 -9.79 4.37 -14.31
CA GLN A 186 -10.82 5.02 -15.14
C GLN A 186 -11.77 4.04 -15.82
N ASP A 187 -11.31 2.83 -16.12
CA ASP A 187 -12.08 1.79 -16.81
C ASP A 187 -12.91 0.91 -15.86
N ASP A 188 -12.76 1.10 -14.55
CA ASP A 188 -13.57 0.44 -13.51
C ASP A 188 -14.34 1.48 -12.69
N PRO A 189 -15.64 1.70 -12.97
CA PRO A 189 -16.43 2.72 -12.27
C PRO A 189 -16.54 2.49 -10.75
N ALA A 190 -16.49 1.24 -10.29
CA ALA A 190 -16.56 0.93 -8.86
C ALA A 190 -15.27 1.30 -8.15
N LEU A 191 -14.12 0.90 -8.71
CA LEU A 191 -12.80 1.30 -8.20
C LEU A 191 -12.60 2.81 -8.29
N TYR A 192 -13.01 3.44 -9.37
CA TYR A 192 -12.93 4.90 -9.54
C TYR A 192 -13.67 5.63 -8.41
N ASN A 193 -14.93 5.25 -8.15
CA ASN A 193 -15.73 5.86 -7.10
C ASN A 193 -15.16 5.60 -5.70
N THR A 194 -14.64 4.41 -5.46
CA THR A 194 -13.97 4.07 -4.20
C THR A 194 -12.72 4.92 -4.01
N CYS A 195 -11.88 5.00 -5.02
CA CYS A 195 -10.61 5.74 -4.98
C CYS A 195 -10.82 7.23 -4.69
N ILE A 196 -11.73 7.90 -5.44
CA ILE A 196 -12.00 9.32 -5.24
C ILE A 196 -12.66 9.59 -3.89
N THR A 197 -13.57 8.71 -3.46
CA THR A 197 -14.29 8.87 -2.18
C THR A 197 -13.33 8.75 -1.01
N GLN A 198 -12.48 7.73 -1.01
CA GLN A 198 -11.47 7.54 0.04
C GLN A 198 -10.51 8.73 0.10
N ALA A 199 -9.92 9.12 -1.04
CA ALA A 199 -8.99 10.23 -1.10
C ALA A 199 -9.62 11.54 -0.58
N ARG A 200 -10.90 11.77 -0.90
CA ARG A 200 -11.63 12.95 -0.43
C ARG A 200 -11.93 12.93 1.06
N MET A 201 -12.32 11.76 1.60
CA MET A 201 -12.53 11.60 3.05
C MET A 201 -11.26 11.86 3.84
N LEU A 202 -10.13 11.34 3.38
CA LEU A 202 -8.82 11.58 3.97
C LEU A 202 -8.40 13.06 3.83
N GLY A 203 -8.71 13.69 2.69
CA GLY A 203 -8.49 15.10 2.46
C GLY A 203 -9.22 15.99 3.46
N VAL A 204 -10.48 15.67 3.79
CA VAL A 204 -11.25 16.39 4.84
C VAL A 204 -10.56 16.26 6.19
N GLN A 205 -10.01 15.10 6.53
CA GLN A 205 -9.29 14.90 7.80
C GLN A 205 -7.99 15.69 7.87
N MET A 206 -7.29 15.81 6.75
CA MET A 206 -6.04 16.58 6.65
C MET A 206 -6.28 18.09 6.50
N GLY A 207 -7.43 18.51 5.99
CA GLY A 207 -7.73 19.90 5.63
C GLY A 207 -7.30 20.28 4.21
N CYS A 208 -7.24 19.32 3.28
CA CYS A 208 -6.99 19.52 1.86
C CYS A 208 -8.09 18.88 1.00
N MET A 209 -7.97 18.93 -0.33
CA MET A 209 -8.99 18.37 -1.22
C MET A 209 -8.96 16.84 -1.26
N TYR A 210 -7.76 16.26 -1.36
CA TYR A 210 -7.55 14.83 -1.47
C TYR A 210 -6.26 14.43 -0.74
N ALA A 211 -6.30 13.34 0.01
CA ALA A 211 -5.14 12.83 0.73
C ALA A 211 -5.03 11.30 0.61
N GLU A 212 -3.85 10.81 0.88
CA GLU A 212 -3.53 9.42 1.21
C GLU A 212 -3.00 9.39 2.65
N CYS A 213 -3.12 8.25 3.33
CA CYS A 213 -2.70 8.16 4.71
C CYS A 213 -1.91 6.89 5.01
N PHE A 214 -1.08 6.98 6.06
CA PHE A 214 -0.14 5.93 6.40
C PHE A 214 0.06 5.82 7.91
N THR A 215 0.44 4.59 8.33
CA THR A 215 0.94 4.30 9.68
C THR A 215 2.37 3.77 9.56
N GLY A 216 3.28 4.28 10.36
CA GLY A 216 4.68 3.88 10.31
C GLY A 216 4.98 2.58 11.06
N HIS A 217 5.86 1.76 10.50
CA HIS A 217 6.35 0.56 11.16
C HIS A 217 7.09 0.91 12.47
N ARG A 218 6.74 0.19 13.54
CA ARG A 218 7.29 0.41 14.88
C ARG A 218 7.79 -0.90 15.49
N VAL A 219 8.99 -1.28 15.13
CA VAL A 219 9.70 -2.38 15.82
C VAL A 219 10.94 -1.82 16.49
N THR A 220 11.32 -2.37 17.61
CA THR A 220 12.50 -1.95 18.39
C THR A 220 13.72 -1.74 17.47
N GLY A 221 14.22 -0.53 17.43
CA GLY A 221 15.35 -0.14 16.58
C GLY A 221 15.03 0.24 15.14
N HIS A 222 13.78 0.05 14.68
CA HIS A 222 13.34 0.35 13.32
C HIS A 222 12.01 1.11 13.31
N ILE A 223 12.07 2.38 13.73
CA ILE A 223 10.90 3.26 13.73
C ILE A 223 10.90 4.06 12.43
N ALA A 224 9.78 4.05 11.72
CA ALA A 224 9.61 4.83 10.51
C ALA A 224 9.73 6.34 10.81
N ASP A 225 10.50 7.05 9.99
CA ASP A 225 10.65 8.50 10.11
C ASP A 225 9.64 9.18 9.18
N TYR A 226 8.58 9.73 9.75
CA TYR A 226 7.49 10.39 9.01
C TYR A 226 7.95 11.60 8.18
N ARG A 227 9.11 12.20 8.49
CA ARG A 227 9.72 13.25 7.67
C ARG A 227 10.21 12.76 6.31
N LYS A 228 10.17 11.45 6.08
CA LYS A 228 10.50 10.83 4.79
C LYS A 228 9.31 10.75 3.85
N LEU A 229 8.08 10.90 4.34
CA LEU A 229 6.91 11.07 3.48
C LEU A 229 6.98 12.44 2.79
N PRO A 230 6.50 12.54 1.52
CA PRO A 230 6.65 13.73 0.69
C PRO A 230 5.67 14.86 1.03
#